data_00ad0386b83ce9616f3d41f1399d3f27
#
_entry.id   00ad0386b83ce9616f3d41f1399d3f27
#
_cell.length_a   1.000
_cell.length_b   1.000
_cell.length_c   1.000
_cell.angle_alpha   90.00
_cell.angle_beta   90.00
_cell.angle_gamma   90.00
#
_symmetry.space_group_name_H-M   'P 1'
#
loop_
_entity.id
_entity.type
_entity.pdbx_description
1 polymer ?
#
loop_
_entity_poly.entity_id
_entity_poly.type
_entity_poly.pdbx_seq_one_letter_code
_entity_poly.pdbx_strand_id
1 'polypeptide(L)'
;MSNYAVAHSVMFHHFHSDAHPKGQGSISGQDFQEMIDWLDDKYNLLSAEEYQSKLLQSRLEKDDICLSFDDSLLCQFDIAVPILKKNNLRAFFFVYSLPICGTASFLEVFRYFRTVAFSSVDEFFLLFFEKVQSIYGEEYFAEKKIFESKDLFSHIPFYTPNDKWFRYLRDDFLGKNK
;
A
#
# COMPACT_ATOMS: atom_id res chain seq x y z
N MET A 1 33.57 -11.85 -6.45
CA MET A 1 32.49 -11.17 -5.73
C MET A 1 31.30 -12.09 -5.81
N SER A 2 30.79 -12.61 -4.69
CA SER A 2 29.63 -13.50 -4.69
C SER A 2 28.40 -12.69 -5.08
N ASN A 3 27.81 -12.99 -6.25
CA ASN A 3 26.52 -12.48 -6.65
C ASN A 3 25.43 -13.14 -5.77
N TYR A 4 25.26 -12.66 -4.55
CA TYR A 4 24.07 -13.03 -3.81
C TYR A 4 22.88 -12.33 -4.49
N ALA A 5 21.91 -13.11 -4.98
CA ALA A 5 20.63 -12.56 -5.38
C ALA A 5 20.01 -11.88 -4.16
N VAL A 6 19.53 -10.64 -4.34
CA VAL A 6 18.80 -9.96 -3.29
C VAL A 6 17.40 -10.54 -3.27
N ALA A 7 17.03 -11.21 -2.18
CA ALA A 7 15.68 -11.73 -2.00
C ALA A 7 14.67 -10.58 -2.11
N HIS A 8 13.67 -10.70 -2.97
CA HIS A 8 12.61 -9.70 -3.12
C HIS A 8 11.26 -10.35 -3.44
N SER A 9 10.19 -9.64 -3.13
CA SER A 9 8.82 -10.04 -3.43
C SER A 9 8.03 -8.86 -3.98
N VAL A 10 6.91 -9.16 -4.63
CA VAL A 10 5.93 -8.15 -5.02
C VAL A 10 4.81 -8.15 -3.99
N MET A 11 4.62 -7.00 -3.33
CA MET A 11 3.69 -6.85 -2.23
C MET A 11 2.39 -6.17 -2.67
N PHE A 12 1.27 -6.73 -2.24
CA PHE A 12 -0.08 -6.23 -2.50
C PHE A 12 -0.81 -5.90 -1.21
N HIS A 13 -1.69 -4.90 -1.26
CA HIS A 13 -2.52 -4.48 -0.13
C HIS A 13 -4.01 -4.49 -0.48
N HIS A 14 -4.49 -3.48 -1.20
CA HIS A 14 -5.90 -3.20 -1.40
C HIS A 14 -6.41 -3.67 -2.76
N PHE A 15 -7.55 -4.34 -2.73
CA PHE A 15 -8.31 -4.74 -3.92
C PHE A 15 -9.69 -4.10 -3.89
N HIS A 16 -10.30 -3.94 -5.08
CA HIS A 16 -11.66 -3.45 -5.20
C HIS A 16 -12.52 -4.31 -6.13
N SER A 17 -13.82 -4.31 -5.88
CA SER A 17 -14.87 -4.94 -6.68
C SER A 17 -16.20 -4.26 -6.33
N ASP A 18 -17.32 -4.77 -6.83
CA ASP A 18 -18.66 -4.29 -6.44
C ASP A 18 -18.90 -4.42 -4.92
N ALA A 19 -18.29 -5.41 -4.27
CA ALA A 19 -18.41 -5.63 -2.83
C ALA A 19 -17.35 -4.88 -1.99
N HIS A 20 -16.29 -4.40 -2.61
CA HIS A 20 -15.16 -3.73 -1.95
C HIS A 20 -14.90 -2.36 -2.58
N PRO A 21 -15.05 -1.25 -1.83
CA PRO A 21 -14.93 0.10 -2.40
C PRO A 21 -13.59 0.35 -3.08
N LYS A 22 -13.61 1.06 -4.21
CA LYS A 22 -12.42 1.46 -4.94
C LYS A 22 -11.71 2.61 -4.24
N GLY A 23 -10.73 2.29 -3.39
CA GLY A 23 -9.85 3.26 -2.75
C GLY A 23 -8.62 3.62 -3.58
N GLN A 24 -7.92 4.67 -3.16
CA GLN A 24 -6.67 5.09 -3.79
C GLN A 24 -5.62 3.95 -3.74
N GLY A 25 -5.11 3.58 -4.91
CA GLY A 25 -4.11 2.54 -5.06
C GLY A 25 -4.65 1.11 -5.01
N SER A 26 -5.98 0.91 -4.89
CA SER A 26 -6.59 -0.41 -5.00
C SER A 26 -6.63 -0.90 -6.45
N ILE A 27 -6.44 -2.20 -6.64
CA ILE A 27 -6.49 -2.85 -7.95
C ILE A 27 -7.69 -3.79 -8.07
N SER A 28 -8.19 -4.00 -9.28
CA SER A 28 -9.25 -4.99 -9.53
C SER A 28 -8.68 -6.40 -9.59
N GLY A 29 -9.56 -7.41 -9.53
CA GLY A 29 -9.15 -8.80 -9.77
C GLY A 29 -8.60 -9.02 -11.17
N GLN A 30 -9.10 -8.29 -12.17
CA GLN A 30 -8.56 -8.34 -13.54
C GLN A 30 -7.15 -7.77 -13.60
N ASP A 31 -6.90 -6.57 -13.03
CA ASP A 31 -5.57 -5.98 -12.97
C ASP A 31 -4.58 -6.93 -12.29
N PHE A 32 -5.02 -7.59 -11.21
CA PHE A 32 -4.19 -8.55 -10.50
C PHE A 32 -3.83 -9.77 -11.34
N GLN A 33 -4.79 -10.34 -12.10
CA GLN A 33 -4.50 -11.43 -13.01
C GLN A 33 -3.50 -11.00 -14.09
N GLU A 34 -3.68 -9.83 -14.70
CA GLU A 34 -2.77 -9.30 -15.71
C GLU A 34 -1.35 -9.07 -15.14
N MET A 35 -1.26 -8.61 -13.87
CA MET A 35 0.03 -8.50 -13.18
C MET A 35 0.70 -9.86 -12.95
N ILE A 36 -0.05 -10.89 -12.55
CA ILE A 36 0.47 -12.26 -12.39
C ILE A 36 1.01 -12.77 -13.74
N ASP A 37 0.23 -12.64 -14.80
CA ASP A 37 0.62 -13.12 -16.13
C ASP A 37 1.91 -12.42 -16.61
N TRP A 38 2.02 -11.11 -16.36
CA TRP A 38 3.21 -10.35 -16.69
C TRP A 38 4.42 -10.75 -15.84
N LEU A 39 4.23 -10.97 -14.53
CA LEU A 39 5.30 -11.39 -13.63
C LEU A 39 5.82 -12.79 -14.00
N ASP A 40 4.93 -13.72 -14.34
CA ASP A 40 5.30 -15.08 -14.74
C ASP A 40 6.04 -15.12 -16.09
N ASP A 41 5.74 -14.18 -17.01
CA ASP A 41 6.47 -14.02 -18.28
C ASP A 41 7.89 -13.44 -18.10
N LYS A 42 8.11 -12.61 -17.08
CA LYS A 42 9.37 -11.88 -16.89
C LYS A 42 10.30 -12.45 -15.83
N TYR A 43 9.75 -13.19 -14.87
CA TYR A 43 10.46 -13.68 -13.69
C TYR A 43 10.13 -15.14 -13.45
N ASN A 44 10.89 -15.76 -12.59
CA ASN A 44 10.60 -17.08 -12.06
C ASN A 44 9.67 -16.90 -10.84
N LEU A 45 8.35 -16.86 -11.10
CA LEU A 45 7.33 -16.63 -10.09
C LEU A 45 7.09 -17.90 -9.27
N LEU A 46 7.65 -17.94 -8.08
CA LEU A 46 7.63 -19.10 -7.19
C LEU A 46 6.44 -19.04 -6.23
N SER A 47 5.92 -20.19 -5.86
CA SER A 47 5.05 -20.29 -4.69
C SER A 47 5.82 -19.97 -3.39
N ALA A 48 5.10 -19.54 -2.35
CA ALA A 48 5.71 -19.13 -1.09
C ALA A 48 6.62 -20.22 -0.49
N GLU A 49 6.21 -21.50 -0.58
CA GLU A 49 7.00 -22.63 -0.04
C GLU A 49 8.29 -22.89 -0.84
N GLU A 50 8.23 -22.77 -2.16
CA GLU A 50 9.40 -22.93 -3.02
C GLU A 50 10.39 -21.80 -2.78
N TYR A 51 9.88 -20.55 -2.74
CA TYR A 51 10.68 -19.38 -2.44
C TYR A 51 11.35 -19.50 -1.06
N GLN A 52 10.59 -19.86 -0.01
CA GLN A 52 11.13 -20.07 1.33
C GLN A 52 12.19 -21.18 1.35
N SER A 53 11.93 -22.29 0.67
CA SER A 53 12.89 -23.40 0.60
C SER A 53 14.21 -22.98 -0.05
N LYS A 54 14.14 -22.27 -1.19
CA LYS A 54 15.33 -21.75 -1.87
C LYS A 54 16.07 -20.70 -1.01
N LEU A 55 15.32 -19.80 -0.34
CA LEU A 55 15.89 -18.79 0.55
C LEU A 55 16.69 -19.41 1.69
N LEU A 56 16.10 -20.38 2.41
CA LEU A 56 16.73 -21.04 3.55
C LEU A 56 17.97 -21.85 3.13
N GLN A 57 18.01 -22.31 1.89
CA GLN A 57 19.15 -23.06 1.33
C GLN A 57 20.16 -22.16 0.61
N SER A 58 19.98 -20.83 0.64
CA SER A 58 20.82 -19.86 -0.10
C SER A 58 20.90 -20.17 -1.61
N ARG A 59 19.80 -20.63 -2.20
CA ARG A 59 19.67 -21.02 -3.62
C ARG A 59 18.76 -20.13 -4.44
N LEU A 60 18.32 -18.98 -3.90
CA LEU A 60 17.57 -18.01 -4.70
C LEU A 60 18.41 -17.51 -5.86
N GLU A 61 17.80 -17.46 -7.02
CA GLU A 61 18.36 -16.90 -8.24
C GLU A 61 17.89 -15.45 -8.40
N LYS A 62 18.55 -14.69 -9.27
CA LYS A 62 18.31 -13.26 -9.46
C LYS A 62 16.85 -12.95 -9.84
N ASP A 63 16.25 -13.82 -10.64
CA ASP A 63 14.91 -13.62 -11.19
C ASP A 63 13.83 -14.39 -10.41
N ASP A 64 14.20 -15.04 -9.29
CA ASP A 64 13.24 -15.67 -8.38
C ASP A 64 12.48 -14.62 -7.60
N ILE A 65 11.17 -14.59 -7.73
CA ILE A 65 10.26 -13.71 -7.00
C ILE A 65 9.10 -14.49 -6.38
N CYS A 66 8.45 -13.91 -5.39
CA CYS A 66 7.20 -14.42 -4.86
C CYS A 66 6.22 -13.27 -4.61
N LEU A 67 4.96 -13.62 -4.34
CA LEU A 67 3.93 -12.65 -3.98
C LEU A 67 3.74 -12.59 -2.47
N SER A 68 3.46 -11.40 -1.97
CA SER A 68 3.13 -11.18 -0.57
C SER A 68 1.96 -10.22 -0.39
N PHE A 69 1.27 -10.37 0.73
CA PHE A 69 0.11 -9.57 1.09
C PHE A 69 0.25 -9.10 2.53
N ASP A 70 0.00 -7.82 2.78
CA ASP A 70 0.01 -7.23 4.09
C ASP A 70 -1.41 -6.82 4.53
N ASP A 71 -1.53 -6.41 5.79
CA ASP A 71 -2.71 -5.78 6.39
C ASP A 71 -3.91 -6.72 6.64
N SER A 72 -3.88 -7.99 6.25
CA SER A 72 -4.94 -8.98 6.53
C SER A 72 -6.35 -8.53 6.12
N LEU A 73 -6.47 -7.93 4.93
CA LEU A 73 -7.71 -7.31 4.46
C LEU A 73 -8.67 -8.34 3.87
N LEU A 74 -9.96 -8.18 4.14
CA LEU A 74 -11.01 -9.07 3.60
C LEU A 74 -11.01 -9.08 2.06
N CYS A 75 -10.75 -7.95 1.41
CA CYS A 75 -10.67 -7.87 -0.04
C CYS A 75 -9.56 -8.76 -0.65
N GLN A 76 -8.49 -9.03 0.08
CA GLN A 76 -7.45 -9.98 -0.35
C GLN A 76 -8.00 -11.41 -0.37
N PHE A 77 -8.76 -11.78 0.66
CA PHE A 77 -9.38 -13.10 0.73
C PHE A 77 -10.44 -13.30 -0.35
N ASP A 78 -11.29 -12.31 -0.57
CA ASP A 78 -12.42 -12.41 -1.49
C ASP A 78 -12.00 -12.29 -2.97
N ILE A 79 -10.94 -11.54 -3.27
CA ILE A 79 -10.52 -11.23 -4.65
C ILE A 79 -9.20 -11.93 -5.01
N ALA A 80 -8.15 -11.74 -4.22
CA ALA A 80 -6.83 -12.25 -4.60
C ALA A 80 -6.71 -13.77 -4.42
N VAL A 81 -7.21 -14.33 -3.32
CA VAL A 81 -7.10 -15.78 -3.04
C VAL A 81 -7.73 -16.65 -4.13
N PRO A 82 -8.93 -16.37 -4.68
CA PRO A 82 -9.47 -17.14 -5.79
C PRO A 82 -8.58 -17.10 -7.04
N ILE A 83 -7.98 -15.96 -7.35
CA ILE A 83 -7.07 -15.78 -8.48
C ILE A 83 -5.77 -16.56 -8.26
N LEU A 84 -5.19 -16.48 -7.08
CA LEU A 84 -4.01 -17.29 -6.73
C LEU A 84 -4.28 -18.79 -6.88
N LYS A 85 -5.42 -19.26 -6.39
CA LYS A 85 -5.84 -20.68 -6.54
C LYS A 85 -5.98 -21.08 -8.00
N LYS A 86 -6.59 -20.23 -8.83
CA LYS A 86 -6.74 -20.48 -10.29
C LYS A 86 -5.40 -20.65 -10.98
N ASN A 87 -4.39 -19.88 -10.56
CA ASN A 87 -3.03 -19.91 -11.10
C ASN A 87 -2.11 -20.93 -10.37
N ASN A 88 -2.66 -21.74 -9.46
CA ASN A 88 -1.88 -22.70 -8.65
C ASN A 88 -0.72 -22.04 -7.88
N LEU A 89 -0.89 -20.77 -7.49
CA LEU A 89 0.07 -20.01 -6.74
C LEU A 89 -0.30 -19.94 -5.25
N ARG A 90 0.71 -19.95 -4.41
CA ARG A 90 0.62 -19.63 -2.98
C ARG A 90 1.51 -18.45 -2.67
N ALA A 91 1.01 -17.51 -1.87
CA ALA A 91 1.69 -16.29 -1.51
C ALA A 91 1.90 -16.21 0.00
N PHE A 92 2.78 -15.34 0.44
CA PHE A 92 2.90 -14.98 1.86
C PHE A 92 1.78 -14.02 2.25
N PHE A 93 1.10 -14.28 3.36
CA PHE A 93 0.15 -13.37 3.99
C PHE A 93 0.69 -12.96 5.35
N PHE A 94 1.06 -11.70 5.49
CA PHE A 94 1.57 -11.15 6.74
C PHE A 94 0.41 -10.58 7.56
N VAL A 95 0.14 -11.26 8.68
CA VAL A 95 -0.97 -10.95 9.57
C VAL A 95 -0.42 -10.28 10.82
N TYR A 96 -0.84 -9.05 11.09
CA TYR A 96 -0.47 -8.36 12.32
C TYR A 96 -1.45 -8.68 13.47
N SER A 97 -1.04 -8.41 14.70
CA SER A 97 -1.76 -8.88 15.90
C SER A 97 -3.09 -8.17 16.18
N LEU A 98 -3.27 -6.93 15.72
CA LEU A 98 -4.47 -6.13 16.06
C LEU A 98 -5.79 -6.82 15.69
N PRO A 99 -6.01 -7.35 14.45
CA PRO A 99 -7.24 -8.05 14.12
C PRO A 99 -7.46 -9.30 14.98
N ILE A 100 -6.40 -10.03 15.30
CA ILE A 100 -6.46 -11.24 16.13
C ILE A 100 -6.92 -10.88 17.55
N CYS A 101 -6.52 -9.71 18.06
CA CYS A 101 -6.95 -9.20 19.36
C CYS A 101 -8.30 -8.47 19.32
N GLY A 102 -9.01 -8.48 18.20
CA GLY A 102 -10.31 -7.80 18.04
C GLY A 102 -10.20 -6.27 17.99
N THR A 103 -9.01 -5.72 17.71
CA THR A 103 -8.78 -4.28 17.62
C THR A 103 -8.69 -3.87 16.16
N ALA A 104 -9.48 -2.86 15.76
CA ALA A 104 -9.40 -2.32 14.41
C ALA A 104 -8.12 -1.49 14.20
N SER A 105 -7.53 -1.59 13.02
CA SER A 105 -6.46 -0.68 12.60
C SER A 105 -7.05 0.70 12.32
N PHE A 106 -6.62 1.72 13.06
CA PHE A 106 -7.04 3.10 12.78
C PHE A 106 -6.69 3.56 11.37
N LEU A 107 -5.58 3.09 10.82
CA LEU A 107 -5.19 3.40 9.45
C LEU A 107 -6.21 2.88 8.45
N GLU A 108 -6.66 1.62 8.62
CA GLU A 108 -7.64 1.00 7.73
C GLU A 108 -9.04 1.59 7.90
N VAL A 109 -9.44 1.88 9.13
CA VAL A 109 -10.69 2.60 9.42
C VAL A 109 -10.69 3.97 8.73
N PHE A 110 -9.58 4.70 8.81
CA PHE A 110 -9.44 6.00 8.18
C PHE A 110 -9.41 5.91 6.64
N ARG A 111 -8.72 4.93 6.08
CA ARG A 111 -8.74 4.67 4.63
C ARG A 111 -10.14 4.37 4.14
N TYR A 112 -10.85 3.48 4.82
CA TYR A 112 -12.23 3.15 4.49
C TYR A 112 -13.13 4.37 4.55
N PHE A 113 -13.08 5.12 5.66
CA PHE A 113 -13.84 6.37 5.81
C PHE A 113 -13.58 7.33 4.63
N ARG A 114 -12.32 7.60 4.32
CA ARG A 114 -11.95 8.47 3.21
C ARG A 114 -12.49 7.98 1.87
N THR A 115 -12.52 6.67 1.66
CA THR A 115 -13.00 6.07 0.41
C THR A 115 -14.51 6.13 0.26
N VAL A 116 -15.28 5.99 1.35
CA VAL A 116 -16.75 5.90 1.28
C VAL A 116 -17.47 7.22 1.57
N ALA A 117 -16.83 8.13 2.30
CA ALA A 117 -17.44 9.41 2.69
C ALA A 117 -17.22 10.53 1.68
N PHE A 118 -16.33 10.35 0.70
CA PHE A 118 -15.97 11.35 -0.31
C PHE A 118 -16.07 10.76 -1.71
N SER A 119 -16.44 11.57 -2.68
CA SER A 119 -16.54 11.16 -4.09
C SER A 119 -15.17 10.99 -4.75
N SER A 120 -14.14 11.62 -4.19
CA SER A 120 -12.74 11.49 -4.61
C SER A 120 -11.78 11.76 -3.46
N VAL A 121 -10.54 11.30 -3.63
CA VAL A 121 -9.46 11.63 -2.67
C VAL A 121 -9.14 13.12 -2.65
N ASP A 122 -9.29 13.80 -3.79
CA ASP A 122 -9.03 15.24 -3.88
C ASP A 122 -10.07 16.05 -3.10
N GLU A 123 -11.34 15.66 -3.11
CA GLU A 123 -12.37 16.25 -2.27
C GLU A 123 -12.03 16.15 -0.79
N PHE A 124 -11.59 14.98 -0.35
CA PHE A 124 -11.09 14.80 1.01
C PHE A 124 -9.91 15.72 1.32
N PHE A 125 -8.91 15.80 0.42
CA PHE A 125 -7.75 16.66 0.65
C PHE A 125 -8.12 18.14 0.78
N LEU A 126 -8.99 18.64 -0.09
CA LEU A 126 -9.44 20.03 -0.03
C LEU A 126 -10.10 20.33 1.31
N LEU A 127 -11.06 19.51 1.73
CA LEU A 127 -11.75 19.69 3.00
C LEU A 127 -10.79 19.57 4.20
N PHE A 128 -9.85 18.65 4.14
CA PHE A 128 -8.82 18.48 5.19
C PHE A 128 -7.95 19.75 5.29
N PHE A 129 -7.48 20.28 4.16
CA PHE A 129 -6.65 21.47 4.14
C PHE A 129 -7.40 22.71 4.64
N GLU A 130 -8.66 22.91 4.23
CA GLU A 130 -9.53 23.98 4.74
C GLU A 130 -9.69 23.87 6.26
N LYS A 131 -9.90 22.67 6.77
CA LYS A 131 -10.06 22.43 8.21
C LYS A 131 -8.78 22.73 8.98
N VAL A 132 -7.62 22.25 8.52
CA VAL A 132 -6.34 22.53 9.16
C VAL A 132 -6.04 24.04 9.12
N GLN A 133 -6.26 24.68 7.98
CA GLN A 133 -6.10 26.12 7.83
C GLN A 133 -7.01 26.91 8.80
N SER A 134 -8.26 26.50 8.95
CA SER A 134 -9.20 27.17 9.86
C SER A 134 -8.81 27.06 11.34
N ILE A 135 -8.09 26.00 11.72
CA ILE A 135 -7.65 25.78 13.10
C ILE A 135 -6.32 26.51 13.38
N TYR A 136 -5.38 26.45 12.46
CA TYR A 136 -3.99 26.89 12.67
C TYR A 136 -3.67 28.26 12.04
N GLY A 137 -4.58 28.83 11.20
CA GLY A 137 -4.44 30.17 10.68
C GLY A 137 -3.08 30.45 10.00
N GLU A 138 -2.36 31.45 10.51
CA GLU A 138 -1.05 31.85 9.96
C GLU A 138 0.01 30.75 10.04
N GLU A 139 -0.04 29.90 11.06
CA GLU A 139 0.90 28.81 11.23
C GLU A 139 0.80 27.81 10.07
N TYR A 140 -0.41 27.52 9.56
CA TYR A 140 -0.61 26.69 8.37
C TYR A 140 0.14 27.27 7.15
N PHE A 141 0.10 28.59 6.93
CA PHE A 141 0.78 29.20 5.82
C PHE A 141 2.31 29.23 5.99
N ALA A 142 2.78 29.38 7.23
CA ALA A 142 4.20 29.27 7.54
C ALA A 142 4.73 27.87 7.24
N GLU A 143 4.00 26.83 7.65
CA GLU A 143 4.34 25.43 7.38
C GLU A 143 4.30 25.11 5.87
N LYS A 144 3.35 25.68 5.13
CA LYS A 144 3.28 25.50 3.69
C LYS A 144 4.54 26.04 2.98
N LYS A 145 5.03 27.21 3.39
CA LYS A 145 6.29 27.76 2.86
C LYS A 145 7.49 26.87 3.20
N ILE A 146 7.54 26.32 4.43
CA ILE A 146 8.59 25.39 4.84
C ILE A 146 8.55 24.13 3.98
N PHE A 147 7.38 23.56 3.76
CA PHE A 147 7.19 22.38 2.92
C PHE A 147 7.63 22.65 1.47
N GLU A 148 7.21 23.76 0.87
CA GLU A 148 7.55 24.14 -0.51
C GLU A 148 9.05 24.42 -0.69
N SER A 149 9.74 24.83 0.39
CA SER A 149 11.20 25.05 0.37
C SER A 149 12.03 23.76 0.45
N LYS A 150 11.40 22.63 0.78
CA LYS A 150 12.06 21.33 0.95
C LYS A 150 11.61 20.39 -0.15
N ASP A 151 12.55 19.66 -0.74
CA ASP A 151 12.26 18.60 -1.70
C ASP A 151 11.85 17.30 -0.98
N LEU A 152 10.77 17.39 -0.18
CA LEU A 152 10.22 16.27 0.53
C LEU A 152 9.46 15.35 -0.44
N PHE A 153 9.62 14.03 -0.27
CA PHE A 153 8.97 13.00 -1.08
C PHE A 153 9.34 13.00 -2.58
N SER A 154 10.46 13.58 -3.00
CA SER A 154 10.97 13.49 -4.38
C SER A 154 11.25 12.05 -4.82
N HIS A 155 11.65 11.19 -3.86
CA HIS A 155 11.89 9.77 -4.08
C HIS A 155 10.60 8.94 -4.31
N ILE A 156 9.42 9.56 -4.21
CA ILE A 156 8.12 8.92 -4.41
C ILE A 156 7.40 9.61 -5.58
N PRO A 157 7.71 9.24 -6.83
CA PRO A 157 7.26 9.98 -8.02
C PRO A 157 5.75 9.86 -8.29
N PHE A 158 5.08 8.85 -7.72
CA PHE A 158 3.64 8.62 -7.90
C PHE A 158 2.77 9.42 -6.93
N TYR A 159 3.34 10.13 -5.95
CA TYR A 159 2.54 11.01 -5.09
C TYR A 159 2.23 12.32 -5.80
N THR A 160 0.94 12.68 -5.80
CA THR A 160 0.50 14.01 -6.24
C THR A 160 0.98 15.09 -5.25
N PRO A 161 0.99 16.38 -5.65
CA PRO A 161 1.27 17.46 -4.71
C PRO A 161 0.37 17.46 -3.47
N ASN A 162 -0.92 17.11 -3.62
CA ASN A 162 -1.87 17.00 -2.52
C ASN A 162 -1.55 15.82 -1.60
N ASP A 163 -1.15 14.67 -2.14
CA ASP A 163 -0.68 13.53 -1.33
C ASP A 163 0.52 13.93 -0.46
N LYS A 164 1.50 14.60 -1.06
CA LYS A 164 2.72 15.03 -0.37
C LYS A 164 2.41 16.02 0.74
N TRP A 165 1.60 17.03 0.45
CA TRP A 165 1.20 18.03 1.43
C TRP A 165 0.36 17.44 2.56
N PHE A 166 -0.60 16.58 2.25
CA PHE A 166 -1.39 15.86 3.25
C PHE A 166 -0.52 15.04 4.19
N ARG A 167 0.45 14.28 3.65
CA ARG A 167 1.37 13.47 4.47
C ARG A 167 2.22 14.32 5.38
N TYR A 168 2.77 15.42 4.87
CA TYR A 168 3.53 16.36 5.69
C TYR A 168 2.70 16.95 6.83
N LEU A 169 1.49 17.41 6.54
CA LEU A 169 0.61 17.93 7.57
C LEU A 169 0.27 16.87 8.62
N ARG A 170 -0.08 15.68 8.20
CA ARG A 170 -0.47 14.59 9.11
C ARG A 170 0.68 14.14 9.99
N ASP A 171 1.85 13.89 9.42
CA ASP A 171 2.95 13.18 10.07
C ASP A 171 3.92 14.14 10.77
N ASP A 172 4.23 15.29 10.13
CA ASP A 172 5.20 16.24 10.65
C ASP A 172 4.55 17.38 11.44
N PHE A 173 3.55 18.05 10.90
CA PHE A 173 2.95 19.20 11.54
C PHE A 173 2.00 18.83 12.68
N LEU A 174 0.95 18.05 12.37
CA LEU A 174 -0.03 17.63 13.38
C LEU A 174 0.52 16.54 14.32
N GLY A 175 1.47 15.74 13.84
CA GLY A 175 2.11 14.70 14.64
C GLY A 175 2.97 15.24 15.78
N LYS A 176 3.56 16.44 15.63
CA LYS A 176 4.37 17.10 16.65
C LYS A 176 3.54 17.83 17.72
N ASN A 177 2.27 18.08 17.44
CA ASN A 177 1.35 18.83 18.30
C ASN A 177 0.42 17.91 19.13
N LYS A 178 0.82 16.66 19.31
CA LYS A 178 0.12 15.68 20.17
C LYS A 178 0.80 15.57 21.56
#